data_cea80cab6891f40df568fa90bc333142
#
_entry.id   cea80cab6891f40df568fa90bc333142
#
_cell.length_a   1.000
_cell.length_b   1.000
_cell.length_c   1.000
_cell.angle_alpha   90.00
_cell.angle_beta   90.00
_cell.angle_gamma   90.00
#
_symmetry.space_group_name_H-M   'P 1'
#
loop_
_entity.id
_entity.type
_entity.pdbx_description
1 polymer ?
#
loop_
_entity_poly.entity_id
_entity_poly.type
_entity_poly.pdbx_seq_one_letter_code
_entity_poly.pdbx_strand_id
1 'polypeptide(L)'
;MIMKILSNKYILSASLLMLGGAAMAQNLNSAYFTEAYHYRHNLNPAFGDSCNFVSIPVLGNVNATMRGNFGYQDVVMKNPMYGQPGQKRMTTFMNPYISTGDALKGFNKGDNKIVGDVNLTILAAGFKAWGGYNTIELSEKTNFGMVLPYELFEFAKNTGNRNYNIGDVSLRARSYAELALGHSRQITEKLRMGAKLKFLLGVGAADVELKDMRADLAGTDQWVISGQGTAQVSMKGFTYKSKESEYKDPSHVSPEGTQGKYQHVDDVDVDGFGLGGFGMALDLGAEYKINDDWRVSAAVMDLGFMNWSNNMKAVNAKNQFVFNGFHDTTVGSGSGGTLDDKMDSYGDQLSDFANLKDMGDAGS
;
A
#
# COMPACT_ATOMS: atom_id res chain seq x y z
N MET A 1 3.90 13.19 12.43
CA MET A 1 2.53 12.71 12.21
C MET A 1 2.50 11.28 11.66
N ILE A 2 3.06 10.98 10.51
CA ILE A 2 3.12 9.60 9.94
C ILE A 2 3.69 8.58 10.96
N MET A 3 4.70 8.92 11.75
CA MET A 3 5.25 8.05 12.79
C MET A 3 4.28 7.77 13.95
N LYS A 4 3.36 8.68 14.30
CA LYS A 4 2.33 8.44 15.34
C LYS A 4 1.22 7.51 14.84
N ILE A 5 0.82 7.64 13.58
CA ILE A 5 -0.15 6.73 12.95
C ILE A 5 0.41 5.30 12.92
N LEU A 6 1.72 5.15 12.63
CA LEU A 6 2.42 3.86 12.66
C LEU A 6 2.63 3.28 14.08
N SER A 7 2.49 4.09 15.14
CA SER A 7 2.63 3.64 16.54
C SER A 7 1.34 3.10 17.13
N ASN A 8 0.22 3.20 16.45
CA ASN A 8 -1.04 2.65 16.92
C ASN A 8 -0.97 1.11 16.92
N LYS A 9 -1.20 0.48 18.10
CA LYS A 9 -1.00 -0.96 18.36
C LYS A 9 -1.69 -1.86 17.32
N TYR A 10 -2.80 -1.43 16.76
CA TYR A 10 -3.59 -2.20 15.79
C TYR A 10 -2.97 -2.17 14.39
N ILE A 11 -2.39 -1.03 13.98
CA ILE A 11 -1.67 -0.89 12.70
C ILE A 11 -0.33 -1.62 12.80
N LEU A 12 0.35 -1.54 13.94
CA LEU A 12 1.58 -2.28 14.18
C LEU A 12 1.34 -3.80 14.22
N SER A 13 0.21 -4.25 14.79
CA SER A 13 -0.17 -5.68 14.81
C SER A 13 -0.53 -6.19 13.42
N ALA A 14 -1.22 -5.41 12.61
CA ALA A 14 -1.52 -5.75 11.21
C ALA A 14 -0.24 -5.77 10.35
N SER A 15 0.67 -4.81 10.54
CA SER A 15 1.96 -4.79 9.85
C SER A 15 2.92 -5.89 10.33
N LEU A 16 2.87 -6.31 11.60
CA LEU A 16 3.66 -7.44 12.10
C LEU A 16 3.16 -8.79 11.57
N LEU A 17 1.84 -8.95 11.40
CA LEU A 17 1.25 -10.10 10.72
C LEU A 17 1.69 -10.15 9.24
N MET A 18 1.82 -9.01 8.58
CA MET A 18 2.33 -8.92 7.21
C MET A 18 3.84 -9.22 7.10
N LEU A 19 4.65 -8.82 8.09
CA LEU A 19 6.09 -9.08 8.11
C LEU A 19 6.46 -10.51 8.50
N GLY A 20 5.62 -11.18 9.30
CA GLY A 20 5.82 -12.60 9.68
C GLY A 20 5.63 -13.59 8.52
N GLY A 21 4.93 -13.21 7.45
CA GLY A 21 4.69 -14.03 6.25
C GLY A 21 5.81 -14.02 5.20
N ALA A 22 6.85 -13.19 5.38
CA ALA A 22 7.91 -13.01 4.38
C ALA A 22 8.85 -14.22 4.20
N ALA A 23 8.66 -15.31 4.96
CA ALA A 23 9.62 -16.42 4.96
C ALA A 23 9.35 -17.52 3.91
N MET A 24 8.16 -17.63 3.31
CA MET A 24 7.82 -18.75 2.41
C MET A 24 6.84 -18.36 1.29
N ALA A 25 7.24 -17.47 0.41
CA ALA A 25 6.54 -17.29 -0.87
C ALA A 25 6.85 -18.47 -1.80
N GLN A 26 6.27 -19.62 -1.55
CA GLN A 26 6.27 -20.70 -2.53
C GLN A 26 5.29 -20.34 -3.64
N ASN A 27 5.81 -20.14 -4.83
CA ASN A 27 5.00 -19.87 -6.03
C ASN A 27 3.99 -21.00 -6.20
N LEU A 28 2.68 -20.71 -6.08
CA LEU A 28 1.59 -21.66 -6.32
C LEU A 28 1.57 -22.24 -7.75
N ASN A 29 2.45 -21.78 -8.64
CA ASN A 29 2.55 -22.28 -10.01
C ASN A 29 2.79 -23.79 -10.07
N SER A 30 3.52 -24.37 -9.12
CA SER A 30 3.70 -25.83 -9.02
C SER A 30 2.43 -26.54 -8.57
N ALA A 31 1.61 -25.90 -7.73
CA ALA A 31 0.32 -26.44 -7.27
C ALA A 31 -0.70 -26.59 -8.40
N TYR A 32 -0.58 -25.81 -9.47
CA TYR A 32 -1.41 -25.94 -10.68
C TYR A 32 -1.34 -27.35 -11.28
N PHE A 33 -0.18 -27.98 -11.25
CA PHE A 33 0.08 -29.30 -11.79
C PHE A 33 0.00 -30.42 -10.73
N THR A 34 -0.27 -30.10 -9.47
CA THR A 34 -0.36 -31.08 -8.38
C THR A 34 -1.80 -31.55 -8.20
N GLU A 35 -2.15 -32.69 -8.77
CA GLU A 35 -3.54 -33.20 -8.75
C GLU A 35 -4.08 -33.47 -7.34
N ALA A 36 -3.23 -33.80 -6.37
CA ALA A 36 -3.61 -34.01 -4.98
C ALA A 36 -3.84 -32.71 -4.17
N TYR A 37 -3.63 -31.54 -4.75
CA TYR A 37 -3.84 -30.28 -4.06
C TYR A 37 -5.32 -29.86 -4.12
N HIS A 38 -6.02 -29.99 -3.01
CA HIS A 38 -7.47 -29.72 -2.92
C HIS A 38 -7.88 -28.31 -3.32
N TYR A 39 -6.99 -27.32 -3.20
CA TYR A 39 -7.28 -25.91 -3.54
C TYR A 39 -6.94 -25.55 -4.99
N ARG A 40 -6.72 -26.50 -5.89
CA ARG A 40 -6.49 -26.24 -7.34
C ARG A 40 -7.62 -25.45 -7.99
N HIS A 41 -8.86 -25.60 -7.48
CA HIS A 41 -10.01 -24.83 -7.93
C HIS A 41 -9.84 -23.31 -7.72
N ASN A 42 -8.89 -22.86 -6.91
CA ASN A 42 -8.51 -21.44 -6.75
C ASN A 42 -7.56 -20.95 -7.85
N LEU A 43 -7.02 -21.85 -8.66
CA LEU A 43 -6.17 -21.53 -9.80
C LEU A 43 -6.92 -21.68 -11.13
N ASN A 44 -7.91 -22.55 -11.19
CA ASN A 44 -8.81 -22.72 -12.31
C ASN A 44 -10.12 -23.40 -11.83
N PRO A 45 -11.28 -22.75 -11.94
CA PRO A 45 -12.56 -23.33 -11.49
C PRO A 45 -12.93 -24.65 -12.17
N ALA A 46 -12.38 -24.97 -13.34
CA ALA A 46 -12.59 -26.25 -13.98
C ALA A 46 -11.95 -27.43 -13.22
N PHE A 47 -10.98 -27.16 -12.34
CA PHE A 47 -10.32 -28.23 -11.60
C PHE A 47 -11.19 -28.72 -10.44
N GLY A 48 -11.82 -29.87 -10.62
CA GLY A 48 -12.48 -30.58 -9.53
C GLY A 48 -11.51 -31.52 -8.86
N ASP A 49 -11.92 -32.05 -7.72
CA ASP A 49 -11.16 -33.06 -6.99
C ASP A 49 -11.78 -34.44 -7.15
N SER A 50 -10.97 -35.49 -6.93
CA SER A 50 -11.41 -36.87 -6.83
C SER A 50 -12.06 -37.18 -5.49
N CYS A 51 -11.72 -36.42 -4.44
CA CYS A 51 -12.15 -36.61 -3.06
C CYS A 51 -13.03 -35.47 -2.55
N ASN A 52 -13.94 -35.83 -1.64
CA ASN A 52 -14.60 -34.80 -0.83
C ASN A 52 -13.64 -34.39 0.29
N PHE A 53 -13.66 -33.08 0.63
CA PHE A 53 -12.84 -32.57 1.75
C PHE A 53 -13.59 -31.50 2.53
N VAL A 54 -13.22 -31.33 3.77
CA VAL A 54 -13.58 -30.19 4.62
C VAL A 54 -12.31 -29.69 5.29
N SER A 55 -12.09 -28.41 5.23
CA SER A 55 -11.00 -27.70 5.89
C SER A 55 -11.55 -26.70 6.89
N ILE A 56 -10.98 -26.71 8.08
CA ILE A 56 -11.38 -25.84 9.21
C ILE A 56 -10.25 -24.82 9.50
N PRO A 57 -10.53 -23.76 10.24
CA PRO A 57 -9.55 -22.72 10.57
C PRO A 57 -8.27 -23.32 11.18
N VAL A 58 -7.14 -22.66 10.92
CA VAL A 58 -5.78 -23.05 11.35
C VAL A 58 -5.17 -24.22 10.54
N LEU A 59 -5.98 -25.15 10.02
CA LEU A 59 -5.54 -26.22 9.12
C LEU A 59 -5.85 -25.92 7.64
N GLY A 60 -6.39 -24.72 7.37
CA GLY A 60 -6.69 -24.26 6.02
C GLY A 60 -5.45 -23.85 5.23
N ASN A 61 -5.71 -23.39 4.02
CA ASN A 61 -4.68 -22.90 3.13
C ASN A 61 -4.27 -21.47 3.52
N VAL A 62 -3.00 -21.26 3.78
CA VAL A 62 -2.40 -19.93 3.97
C VAL A 62 -1.43 -19.69 2.84
N ASN A 63 -1.64 -18.64 2.10
CA ASN A 63 -0.76 -18.21 1.04
C ASN A 63 -0.37 -16.75 1.26
N ALA A 64 0.93 -16.49 1.32
CA ALA A 64 1.47 -15.15 1.36
C ALA A 64 2.50 -15.00 0.24
N THR A 65 2.33 -14.01 -0.60
CA THR A 65 3.26 -13.69 -1.68
C THR A 65 3.71 -12.25 -1.59
N MET A 66 4.97 -12.01 -1.92
CA MET A 66 5.53 -10.69 -2.05
C MET A 66 6.38 -10.65 -3.32
N ARG A 67 6.12 -9.69 -4.17
CA ARG A 67 6.81 -9.51 -5.45
C ARG A 67 7.21 -8.05 -5.60
N GLY A 68 8.38 -7.81 -6.13
CA GLY A 68 8.87 -6.47 -6.39
C GLY A 68 10.03 -6.48 -7.37
N ASN A 69 10.38 -5.31 -7.86
CA ASN A 69 11.56 -5.12 -8.71
C ASN A 69 12.74 -4.52 -7.94
N PHE A 70 12.61 -4.36 -6.62
CA PHE A 70 13.70 -4.09 -5.68
C PHE A 70 13.42 -4.83 -4.36
N GLY A 71 14.41 -4.96 -3.50
CA GLY A 71 14.31 -5.75 -2.28
C GLY A 71 15.02 -5.12 -1.08
N TYR A 72 14.98 -5.81 0.06
CA TYR A 72 15.62 -5.38 1.30
C TYR A 72 17.11 -5.04 1.12
N GLN A 73 17.83 -5.82 0.32
CA GLN A 73 19.28 -5.63 0.06
C GLN A 73 19.61 -4.37 -0.74
N ASP A 74 18.62 -3.77 -1.42
CA ASP A 74 18.79 -2.54 -2.18
C ASP A 74 18.61 -1.32 -1.26
N VAL A 75 17.86 -1.48 -0.18
CA VAL A 75 17.61 -0.44 0.83
C VAL A 75 18.63 -0.51 1.98
N VAL A 76 18.93 -1.73 2.45
CA VAL A 76 19.82 -1.97 3.59
C VAL A 76 21.09 -2.66 3.13
N MET A 77 22.21 -2.00 3.31
CA MET A 77 23.52 -2.37 2.79
C MET A 77 24.54 -2.58 3.91
N LYS A 78 25.67 -3.21 3.58
CA LYS A 78 26.80 -3.25 4.50
C LYS A 78 27.36 -1.85 4.70
N ASN A 79 27.62 -1.48 5.95
CA ASN A 79 28.20 -0.19 6.27
C ASN A 79 29.73 -0.20 5.96
N PRO A 80 30.20 0.65 5.04
CA PRO A 80 31.64 0.73 4.74
C PRO A 80 32.50 1.14 5.96
N MET A 81 31.89 1.85 6.92
CA MET A 81 32.53 2.30 8.14
C MET A 81 32.45 1.30 9.32
N TYR A 82 31.91 0.09 9.06
CA TYR A 82 31.81 -0.92 10.11
C TYR A 82 33.20 -1.27 10.69
N GLY A 83 33.29 -1.26 12.01
CA GLY A 83 34.56 -1.41 12.75
C GLY A 83 35.07 -0.12 13.36
N GLN A 84 34.58 1.04 12.94
CA GLN A 84 34.83 2.30 13.60
C GLN A 84 33.92 2.47 14.83
N PRO A 85 34.35 3.22 15.88
CA PRO A 85 33.54 3.46 17.07
C PRO A 85 32.16 4.00 16.72
N GLY A 86 31.10 3.40 17.29
CA GLY A 86 29.72 3.79 17.08
C GLY A 86 29.07 3.34 15.77
N GLN A 87 29.80 2.66 14.87
CA GLN A 87 29.27 2.25 13.57
C GLN A 87 28.63 0.86 13.62
N LYS A 88 27.36 0.76 13.17
CA LYS A 88 26.62 -0.51 13.05
C LYS A 88 27.05 -1.24 11.77
N ARG A 89 26.89 -2.58 11.76
CA ARG A 89 27.25 -3.46 10.63
C ARG A 89 26.43 -3.14 9.36
N MET A 90 25.17 -2.77 9.52
CA MET A 90 24.26 -2.46 8.42
C MET A 90 23.89 -0.98 8.47
N THR A 91 23.67 -0.41 7.29
CA THR A 91 23.22 0.97 7.07
C THR A 91 22.24 1.01 5.90
N THR A 92 21.72 2.18 5.59
CA THR A 92 20.85 2.35 4.43
C THR A 92 21.61 2.84 3.21
N PHE A 93 21.02 2.71 2.01
CA PHE A 93 21.57 3.24 0.76
C PHE A 93 21.86 4.76 0.83
N MET A 94 21.20 5.49 1.71
CA MET A 94 21.39 6.93 1.93
C MET A 94 22.74 7.29 2.62
N ASN A 95 23.46 6.30 3.17
CA ASN A 95 24.71 6.55 3.88
C ASN A 95 25.73 7.28 2.98
N PRO A 96 26.32 8.40 3.40
CA PRO A 96 27.23 9.21 2.59
C PRO A 96 28.51 8.48 2.15
N TYR A 97 28.94 7.44 2.88
CA TYR A 97 30.12 6.63 2.54
C TYR A 97 29.85 5.53 1.50
N ILE A 98 28.60 5.36 1.06
CA ILE A 98 28.25 4.50 -0.07
C ILE A 98 28.20 5.38 -1.32
N SER A 99 28.85 4.97 -2.41
CA SER A 99 28.80 5.71 -3.66
C SER A 99 27.38 5.78 -4.21
N THR A 100 27.03 6.85 -4.92
CA THR A 100 25.71 6.97 -5.57
C THR A 100 25.44 5.80 -6.51
N GLY A 101 26.43 5.38 -7.29
CA GLY A 101 26.29 4.24 -8.21
C GLY A 101 26.00 2.94 -7.48
N ASP A 102 26.65 2.65 -6.36
CA ASP A 102 26.37 1.45 -5.56
C ASP A 102 25.05 1.53 -4.83
N ALA A 103 24.70 2.70 -4.32
CA ALA A 103 23.47 2.94 -3.59
C ALA A 103 22.22 2.75 -4.46
N LEU A 104 22.29 3.12 -5.73
CA LEU A 104 21.14 3.16 -6.61
C LEU A 104 21.07 2.02 -7.64
N LYS A 105 22.08 1.15 -7.70
CA LYS A 105 22.18 0.08 -8.72
C LYS A 105 21.04 -0.96 -8.65
N GLY A 106 20.45 -1.16 -7.47
CA GLY A 106 19.37 -2.12 -7.25
C GLY A 106 17.99 -1.56 -7.62
N PHE A 107 17.87 -0.25 -7.83
CA PHE A 107 16.59 0.38 -8.18
C PHE A 107 16.41 0.50 -9.69
N ASN A 108 15.19 0.22 -10.15
CA ASN A 108 14.80 0.42 -11.54
C ASN A 108 14.72 1.93 -11.83
N LYS A 109 15.20 2.37 -12.99
CA LYS A 109 15.20 3.79 -13.41
C LYS A 109 13.82 4.37 -13.75
N GLY A 110 12.78 3.54 -13.76
CA GLY A 110 11.40 3.95 -13.78
C GLY A 110 10.76 3.74 -12.40
N ASP A 111 9.58 3.15 -12.40
CA ASP A 111 8.88 2.82 -11.15
C ASP A 111 9.50 1.63 -10.44
N ASN A 112 9.66 1.77 -9.15
CA ASN A 112 10.00 0.70 -8.22
C ASN A 112 8.74 0.25 -7.49
N LYS A 113 8.42 -1.04 -7.60
CA LYS A 113 7.14 -1.59 -7.16
C LYS A 113 7.35 -2.73 -6.18
N ILE A 114 6.52 -2.73 -5.14
CA ILE A 114 6.32 -3.89 -4.26
C ILE A 114 4.83 -4.17 -4.22
N VAL A 115 4.47 -5.43 -4.42
CA VAL A 115 3.09 -5.93 -4.30
C VAL A 115 3.12 -7.14 -3.41
N GLY A 116 2.19 -7.21 -2.48
CA GLY A 116 2.03 -8.35 -1.60
C GLY A 116 0.57 -8.78 -1.53
N ASP A 117 0.38 -10.08 -1.40
CA ASP A 117 -0.92 -10.71 -1.27
C ASP A 117 -0.87 -11.71 -0.12
N VAL A 118 -1.86 -11.65 0.75
CA VAL A 118 -2.10 -12.64 1.81
C VAL A 118 -3.49 -13.20 1.60
N ASN A 119 -3.59 -14.52 1.57
CA ASN A 119 -4.85 -15.24 1.48
C ASN A 119 -4.90 -16.29 2.59
N LEU A 120 -5.89 -16.19 3.45
CA LEU A 120 -6.14 -17.11 4.54
C LEU A 120 -7.48 -17.80 4.33
N THR A 121 -7.49 -19.08 3.99
CA THR A 121 -8.72 -19.86 3.94
C THR A 121 -9.19 -20.16 5.37
N ILE A 122 -10.36 -19.62 5.74
CA ILE A 122 -10.97 -19.83 7.06
C ILE A 122 -11.73 -21.14 7.09
N LEU A 123 -12.60 -21.35 6.08
CA LEU A 123 -13.39 -22.58 5.92
C LEU A 123 -13.39 -22.96 4.45
N ALA A 124 -13.28 -24.24 4.15
CA ALA A 124 -13.48 -24.73 2.80
C ALA A 124 -14.10 -26.14 2.81
N ALA A 125 -14.94 -26.40 1.85
CA ALA A 125 -15.48 -27.73 1.58
C ALA A 125 -15.56 -27.99 0.08
N GLY A 126 -15.22 -29.21 -0.32
CA GLY A 126 -15.39 -29.69 -1.67
C GLY A 126 -16.12 -31.01 -1.68
N PHE A 127 -17.11 -31.18 -2.55
CA PHE A 127 -17.95 -32.35 -2.59
C PHE A 127 -18.55 -32.62 -3.97
N LYS A 128 -18.79 -33.88 -4.24
CA LYS A 128 -19.46 -34.34 -5.48
C LYS A 128 -20.97 -34.29 -5.29
N ALA A 129 -21.65 -33.48 -6.12
CA ALA A 129 -23.10 -33.42 -6.20
C ALA A 129 -23.52 -32.81 -7.54
N TRP A 130 -24.78 -32.99 -7.92
CA TRP A 130 -25.42 -32.40 -9.12
C TRP A 130 -24.66 -32.66 -10.42
N GLY A 131 -24.05 -33.83 -10.52
CA GLY A 131 -23.29 -34.25 -11.71
C GLY A 131 -21.97 -33.53 -11.91
N GLY A 132 -21.44 -32.91 -10.87
CA GLY A 132 -20.15 -32.18 -10.88
C GLY A 132 -19.47 -32.17 -9.51
N TYR A 133 -18.44 -31.35 -9.41
CA TYR A 133 -17.73 -31.08 -8.18
C TYR A 133 -18.02 -29.65 -7.72
N ASN A 134 -18.40 -29.52 -6.46
CA ASN A 134 -18.80 -28.25 -5.86
C ASN A 134 -17.81 -27.84 -4.79
N THR A 135 -17.59 -26.53 -4.67
CA THR A 135 -16.73 -25.97 -3.62
C THR A 135 -17.43 -24.83 -2.93
N ILE A 136 -17.29 -24.74 -1.63
CA ILE A 136 -17.69 -23.60 -0.80
C ILE A 136 -16.45 -23.19 -0.01
N GLU A 137 -16.08 -21.93 -0.09
CA GLU A 137 -14.89 -21.41 0.58
C GLU A 137 -15.18 -20.05 1.19
N LEU A 138 -14.78 -19.86 2.44
CA LEU A 138 -14.69 -18.58 3.11
C LEU A 138 -13.23 -18.28 3.37
N SER A 139 -12.73 -17.19 2.82
CA SER A 139 -11.34 -16.76 2.99
C SER A 139 -11.24 -15.27 3.31
N GLU A 140 -10.19 -14.89 3.99
CA GLU A 140 -9.75 -13.50 4.13
C GLU A 140 -8.65 -13.25 3.11
N LYS A 141 -8.72 -12.10 2.44
CA LYS A 141 -7.74 -11.67 1.44
C LYS A 141 -7.28 -10.25 1.73
N THR A 142 -5.98 -10.08 1.85
CA THR A 142 -5.34 -8.77 1.98
C THR A 142 -4.34 -8.58 0.86
N ASN A 143 -4.48 -7.48 0.13
CA ASN A 143 -3.56 -7.07 -0.92
C ASN A 143 -2.96 -5.72 -0.55
N PHE A 144 -1.68 -5.54 -0.82
CA PHE A 144 -1.05 -4.23 -0.75
C PHE A 144 -0.12 -4.00 -1.94
N GLY A 145 0.03 -2.75 -2.32
CA GLY A 145 0.91 -2.34 -3.40
C GLY A 145 1.52 -0.97 -3.11
N MET A 146 2.80 -0.83 -3.47
CA MET A 146 3.53 0.43 -3.35
C MET A 146 4.27 0.70 -4.65
N VAL A 147 4.22 1.95 -5.11
CA VAL A 147 4.95 2.44 -6.28
C VAL A 147 5.78 3.62 -5.86
N LEU A 148 7.09 3.54 -6.10
CA LEU A 148 8.08 4.56 -5.77
C LEU A 148 8.91 4.89 -7.02
N PRO A 149 8.85 6.11 -7.56
CA PRO A 149 9.69 6.53 -8.67
C PRO A 149 11.19 6.47 -8.33
N TYR A 150 12.02 6.24 -9.34
CA TYR A 150 13.47 6.22 -9.17
C TYR A 150 14.03 7.53 -8.62
N GLU A 151 13.50 8.65 -9.07
CA GLU A 151 13.91 9.99 -8.68
C GLU A 151 13.74 10.25 -7.18
N LEU A 152 12.81 9.55 -6.52
CA LEU A 152 12.66 9.59 -5.05
C LEU A 152 13.92 9.04 -4.35
N PHE A 153 14.46 7.93 -4.83
CA PHE A 153 15.68 7.33 -4.28
C PHE A 153 16.91 8.18 -4.61
N GLU A 154 16.93 8.74 -5.81
CA GLU A 154 17.99 9.65 -6.23
C GLU A 154 18.00 10.93 -5.41
N PHE A 155 16.82 11.54 -5.18
CA PHE A 155 16.65 12.68 -4.28
C PHE A 155 17.08 12.35 -2.85
N ALA A 156 16.63 11.22 -2.30
CA ALA A 156 17.00 10.79 -0.96
C ALA A 156 18.50 10.52 -0.79
N LYS A 157 19.18 10.07 -1.85
CA LYS A 157 20.62 9.82 -1.85
C LYS A 157 21.45 11.08 -2.06
N ASN A 158 21.05 11.95 -2.98
CA ASN A 158 21.81 13.09 -3.45
C ASN A 158 20.92 14.34 -3.43
N THR A 159 20.66 14.88 -2.25
CA THR A 159 20.02 16.18 -2.13
C THR A 159 21.02 17.26 -2.52
N GLY A 160 21.15 17.55 -3.80
CA GLY A 160 22.12 18.48 -4.34
C GLY A 160 21.46 19.69 -5.00
N ASN A 161 22.28 20.60 -5.56
CA ASN A 161 21.83 21.79 -6.29
C ASN A 161 21.35 21.40 -7.72
N ARG A 162 20.19 20.74 -7.79
CA ARG A 162 19.52 20.33 -9.04
C ARG A 162 18.02 20.14 -8.82
N ASN A 163 17.28 20.13 -9.90
CA ASN A 163 15.85 19.87 -9.88
C ASN A 163 15.56 18.38 -9.98
N TYR A 164 14.55 17.92 -9.23
CA TYR A 164 14.07 16.55 -9.21
C TYR A 164 12.58 16.54 -9.58
N ASN A 165 12.23 15.83 -10.62
CA ASN A 165 10.84 15.52 -10.95
C ASN A 165 10.53 14.12 -10.38
N ILE A 166 10.19 14.08 -9.09
CA ILE A 166 9.99 12.83 -8.35
C ILE A 166 8.80 12.05 -8.90
N GLY A 167 7.75 12.76 -9.36
CA GLY A 167 6.55 12.13 -9.90
C GLY A 167 5.60 11.63 -8.83
N ASP A 168 4.90 10.53 -9.11
CA ASP A 168 3.83 10.02 -8.27
C ASP A 168 4.30 8.87 -7.38
N VAL A 169 4.03 9.00 -6.08
CA VAL A 169 4.22 7.95 -5.08
C VAL A 169 2.84 7.42 -4.68
N SER A 170 2.65 6.12 -4.66
CA SER A 170 1.39 5.53 -4.22
C SER A 170 1.57 4.33 -3.30
N LEU A 171 0.68 4.24 -2.30
CA LEU A 171 0.51 3.09 -1.43
C LEU A 171 -0.97 2.72 -1.42
N ARG A 172 -1.28 1.45 -1.68
CA ARG A 172 -2.64 0.91 -1.66
C ARG A 172 -2.68 -0.34 -0.81
N ALA A 173 -3.71 -0.46 0.01
CA ALA A 173 -3.98 -1.66 0.79
C ALA A 173 -5.48 -1.95 0.78
N ARG A 174 -5.86 -3.22 0.66
CA ARG A 174 -7.25 -3.68 0.69
C ARG A 174 -7.35 -4.99 1.41
N SER A 175 -8.32 -5.10 2.31
CA SER A 175 -8.64 -6.33 3.02
C SER A 175 -10.14 -6.59 2.92
N TYR A 176 -10.51 -7.83 2.58
CA TYR A 176 -11.89 -8.26 2.44
C TYR A 176 -12.04 -9.76 2.73
N ALA A 177 -13.21 -10.14 3.24
CA ALA A 177 -13.62 -11.54 3.29
C ALA A 177 -14.30 -11.92 1.97
N GLU A 178 -14.02 -13.11 1.48
CA GLU A 178 -14.58 -13.70 0.26
C GLU A 178 -15.34 -14.97 0.58
N LEU A 179 -16.63 -14.99 0.25
CA LEU A 179 -17.42 -16.22 0.20
C LEU A 179 -17.51 -16.68 -1.26
N ALA A 180 -16.89 -17.80 -1.58
CA ALA A 180 -16.81 -18.33 -2.93
C ALA A 180 -17.59 -19.62 -3.06
N LEU A 181 -18.45 -19.70 -4.09
CA LEU A 181 -19.29 -20.86 -4.45
C LEU A 181 -18.87 -21.34 -5.83
N GLY A 182 -18.26 -22.51 -5.93
CA GLY A 182 -17.75 -23.08 -7.17
C GLY A 182 -18.51 -24.32 -7.62
N HIS A 183 -18.64 -24.47 -8.94
CA HIS A 183 -19.13 -25.70 -9.57
C HIS A 183 -18.29 -26.01 -10.80
N SER A 184 -17.86 -27.27 -10.93
CA SER A 184 -17.17 -27.76 -12.13
C SER A 184 -17.79 -29.06 -12.60
N ARG A 185 -17.89 -29.23 -13.92
CA ARG A 185 -18.52 -30.38 -14.54
C ARG A 185 -17.80 -30.82 -15.80
N GLN A 186 -17.77 -32.15 -16.00
CA GLN A 186 -17.38 -32.72 -17.28
C GLN A 186 -18.54 -32.52 -18.27
N ILE A 187 -18.29 -31.75 -19.34
CA ILE A 187 -19.29 -31.43 -20.37
C ILE A 187 -19.27 -32.46 -21.49
N THR A 188 -18.07 -32.89 -21.88
CA THR A 188 -17.83 -33.99 -22.83
C THR A 188 -16.71 -34.86 -22.28
N GLU A 189 -16.42 -36.00 -22.91
CA GLU A 189 -15.29 -36.84 -22.50
C GLU A 189 -13.93 -36.11 -22.47
N LYS A 190 -13.81 -35.02 -23.22
CA LYS A 190 -12.57 -34.24 -23.35
C LYS A 190 -12.64 -32.85 -22.70
N LEU A 191 -13.83 -32.30 -22.50
CA LEU A 191 -13.99 -30.93 -22.01
C LEU A 191 -14.59 -30.91 -20.62
N ARG A 192 -13.87 -30.27 -19.70
CA ARG A 192 -14.34 -29.91 -18.36
C ARG A 192 -14.44 -28.38 -18.24
N MET A 193 -15.52 -27.88 -17.68
CA MET A 193 -15.73 -26.46 -17.42
C MET A 193 -16.06 -26.22 -15.95
N GLY A 194 -15.78 -25.03 -15.46
CA GLY A 194 -16.12 -24.61 -14.11
C GLY A 194 -16.38 -23.13 -14.03
N ALA A 195 -17.19 -22.76 -13.06
CA ALA A 195 -17.45 -21.40 -12.68
C ALA A 195 -17.43 -21.25 -11.16
N LYS A 196 -17.05 -20.07 -10.66
CA LYS A 196 -17.06 -19.75 -9.24
C LYS A 196 -17.63 -18.35 -9.06
N LEU A 197 -18.71 -18.24 -8.30
CA LEU A 197 -19.31 -16.97 -7.90
C LEU A 197 -18.73 -16.57 -6.55
N LYS A 198 -18.30 -15.31 -6.42
CA LYS A 198 -17.68 -14.76 -5.24
C LYS A 198 -18.49 -13.57 -4.72
N PHE A 199 -18.73 -13.55 -3.42
CA PHE A 199 -19.26 -12.41 -2.69
C PHE A 199 -18.13 -11.82 -1.86
N LEU A 200 -17.86 -10.53 -2.07
CA LEU A 200 -16.73 -9.82 -1.45
C LEU A 200 -17.27 -8.88 -0.38
N LEU A 201 -16.81 -9.07 0.84
CA LEU A 201 -17.22 -8.31 2.03
C LEU A 201 -16.03 -7.48 2.50
N GLY A 202 -16.01 -6.18 2.16
CA GLY A 202 -14.90 -5.28 2.46
C GLY A 202 -14.72 -5.05 3.95
N VAL A 203 -13.52 -5.29 4.43
CA VAL A 203 -13.10 -4.95 5.81
C VAL A 203 -12.55 -3.54 5.83
N GLY A 204 -11.61 -3.23 4.94
CA GLY A 204 -11.04 -1.91 4.81
C GLY A 204 -10.17 -1.74 3.58
N ALA A 205 -10.08 -0.51 3.09
CA ALA A 205 -9.16 -0.09 2.06
C ALA A 205 -8.44 1.20 2.48
N ALA A 206 -7.20 1.36 2.03
CA ALA A 206 -6.44 2.58 2.20
C ALA A 206 -5.69 2.88 0.89
N ASP A 207 -5.82 4.11 0.43
CA ASP A 207 -5.11 4.64 -0.72
C ASP A 207 -4.39 5.92 -0.27
N VAL A 208 -3.05 5.93 -0.34
CA VAL A 208 -2.22 7.11 -0.09
C VAL A 208 -1.48 7.45 -1.36
N GLU A 209 -1.67 8.65 -1.85
CA GLU A 209 -1.07 9.13 -3.09
C GLU A 209 -0.38 10.48 -2.84
N LEU A 210 0.86 10.60 -3.33
CA LEU A 210 1.56 11.87 -3.47
C LEU A 210 1.74 12.08 -4.97
N LYS A 211 1.06 13.07 -5.55
CA LYS A 211 1.07 13.36 -6.99
C LYS A 211 1.93 14.56 -7.32
N ASP A 212 2.51 14.55 -8.50
CA ASP A 212 3.28 15.66 -9.07
C ASP A 212 4.39 16.15 -8.14
N MET A 213 5.02 15.23 -7.40
CA MET A 213 6.08 15.58 -6.47
C MET A 213 7.31 16.12 -7.21
N ARG A 214 7.74 17.31 -6.84
CA ARG A 214 8.91 17.99 -7.40
C ARG A 214 9.74 18.63 -6.29
N ALA A 215 11.04 18.70 -6.52
CA ALA A 215 11.97 19.46 -5.69
C ALA A 215 12.89 20.28 -6.60
N ASP A 216 12.60 21.55 -6.75
CA ASP A 216 13.37 22.50 -7.55
C ASP A 216 14.41 23.16 -6.64
N LEU A 217 15.63 22.63 -6.65
CA LEU A 217 16.74 23.02 -5.77
C LEU A 217 17.93 23.64 -6.55
N ALA A 218 17.81 23.79 -7.86
CA ALA A 218 18.90 24.29 -8.71
C ALA A 218 19.09 25.82 -8.66
N GLY A 219 18.32 26.51 -7.82
CA GLY A 219 18.44 27.95 -7.62
C GLY A 219 19.37 28.31 -6.46
N THR A 220 20.03 29.45 -6.56
CA THR A 220 20.79 30.03 -5.45
C THR A 220 19.92 30.81 -4.48
N ASP A 221 18.78 31.28 -4.96
CA ASP A 221 17.95 32.23 -4.24
C ASP A 221 16.65 31.63 -3.70
N GLN A 222 16.21 30.50 -4.28
CA GLN A 222 14.94 29.89 -3.92
C GLN A 222 14.96 28.38 -4.12
N TRP A 223 14.41 27.64 -3.15
CA TRP A 223 14.05 26.24 -3.28
C TRP A 223 12.55 26.06 -3.22
N VAL A 224 12.00 25.23 -4.09
CA VAL A 224 10.58 24.94 -4.14
C VAL A 224 10.37 23.45 -4.07
N ILE A 225 9.58 23.01 -3.09
CA ILE A 225 9.06 21.65 -3.02
C ILE A 225 7.57 21.70 -3.28
N SER A 226 7.10 20.91 -4.22
CA SER A 226 5.67 20.87 -4.57
C SER A 226 5.18 19.44 -4.68
N GLY A 227 3.88 19.25 -4.45
CA GLY A 227 3.21 17.97 -4.56
C GLY A 227 1.84 18.00 -3.91
N GLN A 228 0.96 17.13 -4.36
CA GLN A 228 -0.39 16.96 -3.84
C GLN A 228 -0.49 15.62 -3.09
N GLY A 229 -0.67 15.70 -1.77
CA GLY A 229 -0.88 14.55 -0.90
C GLY A 229 -2.37 14.24 -0.72
N THR A 230 -2.74 12.98 -0.85
CA THR A 230 -4.09 12.48 -0.56
C THR A 230 -3.98 11.20 0.24
N ALA A 231 -4.75 11.08 1.31
CA ALA A 231 -4.94 9.84 2.07
C ALA A 231 -6.43 9.55 2.13
N GLN A 232 -6.86 8.41 1.59
CA GLN A 232 -8.23 7.96 1.63
C GLN A 232 -8.29 6.61 2.34
N VAL A 233 -9.20 6.49 3.31
CA VAL A 233 -9.45 5.26 4.05
C VAL A 233 -10.93 4.93 3.96
N SER A 234 -11.21 3.72 3.50
CA SER A 234 -12.56 3.18 3.36
C SER A 234 -12.73 2.04 4.35
N MET A 235 -13.25 2.36 5.53
CA MET A 235 -13.50 1.38 6.59
C MET A 235 -14.65 1.87 7.47
N LYS A 236 -15.55 0.97 7.85
CA LYS A 236 -16.66 1.34 8.75
C LYS A 236 -16.14 1.86 10.08
N GLY A 237 -16.70 2.99 10.52
CA GLY A 237 -16.34 3.62 11.79
C GLY A 237 -15.01 4.38 11.79
N PHE A 238 -14.28 4.38 10.69
CA PHE A 238 -13.04 5.15 10.57
C PHE A 238 -13.35 6.65 10.42
N THR A 239 -12.65 7.49 11.18
CA THR A 239 -12.67 8.95 11.06
C THR A 239 -11.28 9.51 11.31
N TYR A 240 -10.97 10.61 10.63
CA TYR A 240 -9.84 11.45 10.99
C TYR A 240 -10.20 12.33 12.17
N LYS A 241 -9.30 12.47 13.13
CA LYS A 241 -9.44 13.42 14.24
C LYS A 241 -8.64 14.67 13.91
N SER A 242 -9.36 15.76 13.66
CA SER A 242 -8.76 17.07 13.45
C SER A 242 -8.49 17.76 14.77
N LYS A 243 -7.40 18.51 14.81
CA LYS A 243 -6.97 19.34 15.91
C LYS A 243 -6.65 20.74 15.41
N GLU A 244 -7.05 21.75 16.19
CA GLU A 244 -6.59 23.12 16.00
C GLU A 244 -5.20 23.26 16.64
N SER A 245 -4.26 23.83 15.91
CA SER A 245 -2.93 24.21 16.39
C SER A 245 -2.64 25.66 16.05
N GLU A 246 -1.77 26.27 16.83
CA GLU A 246 -1.34 27.63 16.62
C GLU A 246 -0.07 27.65 15.75
N TYR A 247 0.01 28.61 14.84
CA TYR A 247 1.25 28.94 14.15
C TYR A 247 2.22 29.59 15.13
N LYS A 248 3.49 29.47 14.86
CA LYS A 248 4.52 30.15 15.63
C LYS A 248 4.53 31.65 15.31
N ASP A 249 4.24 32.01 14.06
CA ASP A 249 3.95 33.40 13.68
C ASP A 249 2.44 33.68 13.83
N PRO A 250 2.00 34.47 14.84
CA PRO A 250 0.59 34.79 15.02
C PRO A 250 -0.03 35.58 13.85
N SER A 251 0.77 36.14 12.96
CA SER A 251 0.30 36.86 11.77
C SER A 251 0.13 35.95 10.56
N HIS A 252 0.65 34.72 10.60
CA HIS A 252 0.51 33.75 9.51
C HIS A 252 -0.96 33.42 9.28
N VAL A 253 -1.36 33.37 8.01
CA VAL A 253 -2.74 33.08 7.61
C VAL A 253 -2.79 31.70 6.99
N SER A 254 -3.63 30.84 7.57
CA SER A 254 -3.83 29.49 7.06
C SER A 254 -4.39 29.49 5.63
N PRO A 255 -4.27 28.39 4.87
CA PRO A 255 -4.92 28.27 3.56
C PRO A 255 -6.44 28.48 3.57
N GLU A 256 -7.09 28.27 4.74
CA GLU A 256 -8.51 28.55 4.96
C GLU A 256 -8.82 30.03 5.29
N GLY A 257 -7.81 30.86 5.46
CA GLY A 257 -7.95 32.27 5.80
C GLY A 257 -8.04 32.58 7.30
N THR A 258 -7.71 31.62 8.18
CA THR A 258 -7.67 31.83 9.63
C THR A 258 -6.29 32.33 10.04
N GLN A 259 -6.23 33.46 10.74
CA GLN A 259 -4.96 34.03 11.21
C GLN A 259 -4.49 33.35 12.51
N GLY A 260 -3.22 33.01 12.58
CA GLY A 260 -2.53 32.49 13.76
C GLY A 260 -2.87 31.04 14.11
N LYS A 261 -3.80 30.39 13.40
CA LYS A 261 -4.27 29.04 13.70
C LYS A 261 -4.57 28.25 12.43
N TYR A 262 -4.46 26.91 12.54
CA TYR A 262 -4.80 25.99 11.45
C TYR A 262 -5.37 24.68 11.97
N GLN A 263 -6.19 24.04 11.15
CA GLN A 263 -6.73 22.70 11.41
C GLN A 263 -5.90 21.65 10.68
N HIS A 264 -5.59 20.55 11.33
CA HIS A 264 -4.88 19.44 10.72
C HIS A 264 -5.32 18.11 11.34
N VAL A 265 -5.13 17.02 10.62
CA VAL A 265 -5.31 15.66 11.12
C VAL A 265 -4.19 15.36 12.12
N ASP A 266 -4.53 15.13 13.39
CA ASP A 266 -3.58 14.76 14.45
C ASP A 266 -3.60 13.26 14.74
N ASP A 267 -4.79 12.64 14.64
CA ASP A 267 -5.01 11.23 15.00
C ASP A 267 -6.11 10.62 14.11
N VAL A 268 -6.34 9.34 14.28
CA VAL A 268 -7.43 8.59 13.65
C VAL A 268 -8.22 7.83 14.71
N ASP A 269 -9.51 7.63 14.46
CA ASP A 269 -10.37 6.84 15.32
C ASP A 269 -11.09 5.76 14.52
N VAL A 270 -11.39 4.65 15.17
CA VAL A 270 -12.19 3.57 14.59
C VAL A 270 -13.26 3.20 15.60
N ASP A 271 -14.48 3.64 15.36
CA ASP A 271 -15.63 3.34 16.20
C ASP A 271 -16.44 2.19 15.61
N GLY A 272 -16.31 1.04 16.25
CA GLY A 272 -17.00 -0.19 15.87
C GLY A 272 -16.29 -0.98 14.76
N PHE A 273 -16.79 -2.20 14.55
CA PHE A 273 -16.37 -3.11 13.50
C PHE A 273 -17.55 -3.40 12.56
N GLY A 274 -17.29 -3.50 11.26
CA GLY A 274 -18.31 -3.85 10.30
C GLY A 274 -17.80 -3.82 8.87
N LEU A 275 -18.71 -4.03 7.92
CA LEU A 275 -18.37 -4.04 6.52
C LEU A 275 -18.16 -2.60 6.00
N GLY A 276 -17.00 -2.36 5.42
CA GLY A 276 -16.62 -1.11 4.77
C GLY A 276 -16.81 -1.16 3.25
N GLY A 277 -17.33 -2.28 2.71
CA GLY A 277 -17.58 -2.42 1.28
C GLY A 277 -18.28 -3.73 0.92
N PHE A 278 -18.81 -3.78 -0.30
CA PHE A 278 -19.42 -4.96 -0.88
C PHE A 278 -19.06 -5.09 -2.35
N GLY A 279 -18.84 -6.32 -2.80
CA GLY A 279 -18.54 -6.63 -4.19
C GLY A 279 -18.96 -8.03 -4.60
N MET A 280 -18.87 -8.29 -5.88
CA MET A 280 -19.08 -9.61 -6.47
C MET A 280 -18.04 -9.84 -7.56
N ALA A 281 -17.62 -11.10 -7.70
CA ALA A 281 -16.76 -11.51 -8.79
C ALA A 281 -17.14 -12.90 -9.31
N LEU A 282 -16.71 -13.17 -10.54
CA LEU A 282 -16.93 -14.43 -11.24
C LEU A 282 -15.59 -14.95 -11.75
N ASP A 283 -15.31 -16.22 -11.46
CA ASP A 283 -14.23 -16.96 -12.11
C ASP A 283 -14.82 -17.94 -13.10
N LEU A 284 -14.19 -18.06 -14.25
CA LEU A 284 -14.55 -19.02 -15.29
C LEU A 284 -13.30 -19.82 -15.66
N GLY A 285 -13.49 -21.13 -15.87
CA GLY A 285 -12.38 -22.01 -16.22
C GLY A 285 -12.80 -23.12 -17.19
N ALA A 286 -11.82 -23.57 -17.97
CA ALA A 286 -11.97 -24.71 -18.85
C ALA A 286 -10.68 -25.54 -18.86
N GLU A 287 -10.83 -26.84 -19.00
CA GLU A 287 -9.76 -27.80 -19.24
C GLU A 287 -10.16 -28.70 -20.41
N TYR A 288 -9.28 -28.86 -21.40
CA TYR A 288 -9.50 -29.71 -22.54
C TYR A 288 -8.40 -30.77 -22.65
N LYS A 289 -8.81 -32.04 -22.66
CA LYS A 289 -7.93 -33.18 -22.88
C LYS A 289 -7.75 -33.42 -24.36
N ILE A 290 -6.57 -33.13 -24.90
CA ILE A 290 -6.23 -33.37 -26.31
C ILE A 290 -6.09 -34.88 -26.53
N ASN A 291 -5.27 -35.53 -25.70
CA ASN A 291 -5.02 -36.98 -25.64
C ASN A 291 -4.64 -37.37 -24.20
N ASP A 292 -4.11 -38.57 -23.98
CA ASP A 292 -3.77 -39.05 -22.64
C ASP A 292 -2.54 -38.32 -22.03
N ASP A 293 -1.66 -37.79 -22.86
CA ASP A 293 -0.44 -37.10 -22.45
C ASP A 293 -0.60 -35.58 -22.35
N TRP A 294 -1.57 -34.99 -23.09
CA TRP A 294 -1.69 -33.55 -23.25
C TRP A 294 -3.04 -33.03 -22.81
N ARG A 295 -3.02 -32.05 -21.89
CA ARG A 295 -4.17 -31.24 -21.47
C ARG A 295 -3.82 -29.78 -21.60
N VAL A 296 -4.76 -28.98 -22.03
CA VAL A 296 -4.66 -27.52 -22.04
C VAL A 296 -5.79 -26.97 -21.19
N SER A 297 -5.51 -25.87 -20.49
CA SER A 297 -6.50 -25.23 -19.65
C SER A 297 -6.35 -23.71 -19.67
N ALA A 298 -7.49 -23.03 -19.48
CA ALA A 298 -7.55 -21.57 -19.40
C ALA A 298 -8.52 -21.17 -18.30
N ALA A 299 -8.26 -20.05 -17.66
CA ALA A 299 -9.15 -19.46 -16.68
C ALA A 299 -9.14 -17.94 -16.77
N VAL A 300 -10.29 -17.33 -16.49
CA VAL A 300 -10.45 -15.91 -16.20
C VAL A 300 -10.88 -15.82 -14.75
N MET A 301 -10.09 -15.11 -13.93
CA MET A 301 -10.29 -15.03 -12.50
C MET A 301 -10.65 -13.59 -12.10
N ASP A 302 -11.44 -13.47 -11.02
CA ASP A 302 -11.76 -12.20 -10.37
C ASP A 302 -12.39 -11.16 -11.30
N LEU A 303 -13.24 -11.61 -12.26
CA LEU A 303 -14.00 -10.71 -13.10
C LEU A 303 -15.15 -10.12 -12.28
N GLY A 304 -14.97 -8.94 -11.73
CA GLY A 304 -15.94 -8.37 -10.81
C GLY A 304 -15.67 -6.93 -10.43
N PHE A 305 -16.34 -6.51 -9.37
CA PHE A 305 -16.22 -5.16 -8.81
C PHE A 305 -16.27 -5.20 -7.29
N MET A 306 -15.79 -4.14 -6.67
CA MET A 306 -15.83 -3.88 -5.24
C MET A 306 -16.18 -2.41 -5.03
N ASN A 307 -17.28 -2.14 -4.34
CA ASN A 307 -17.68 -0.80 -3.92
C ASN A 307 -17.31 -0.62 -2.45
N TRP A 308 -16.59 0.43 -2.16
CA TRP A 308 -16.22 0.82 -0.81
C TRP A 308 -17.15 1.92 -0.30
N SER A 309 -17.46 1.92 0.97
CA SER A 309 -18.27 2.91 1.67
C SER A 309 -17.48 3.54 2.80
N ASN A 310 -17.95 4.67 3.31
CA ASN A 310 -17.26 5.45 4.34
C ASN A 310 -15.84 5.82 3.92
N ASN A 311 -15.75 6.51 2.77
CA ASN A 311 -14.50 6.87 2.10
C ASN A 311 -13.93 8.18 2.69
N MET A 312 -13.42 8.11 3.90
CA MET A 312 -12.83 9.27 4.58
C MET A 312 -11.57 9.72 3.86
N LYS A 313 -11.53 10.99 3.49
CA LYS A 313 -10.46 11.59 2.69
C LYS A 313 -9.76 12.70 3.44
N ALA A 314 -8.44 12.74 3.37
CA ALA A 314 -7.63 13.84 3.84
C ALA A 314 -6.64 14.27 2.74
N VAL A 315 -6.34 15.57 2.66
CA VAL A 315 -5.43 16.15 1.66
C VAL A 315 -4.50 17.16 2.33
N ASN A 316 -3.32 17.40 1.74
CA ASN A 316 -2.49 18.50 2.22
C ASN A 316 -3.15 19.86 1.93
N ALA A 317 -3.05 20.79 2.86
CA ALA A 317 -3.71 22.09 2.77
C ALA A 317 -3.08 22.99 1.69
N LYS A 318 -1.77 22.90 1.52
CA LYS A 318 -1.00 23.54 0.44
C LYS A 318 -0.22 22.52 -0.36
N ASN A 319 -0.11 22.72 -1.66
CA ASN A 319 0.64 21.83 -2.57
C ASN A 319 2.06 22.33 -2.88
N GLN A 320 2.53 23.36 -2.18
CA GLN A 320 3.83 23.96 -2.39
C GLN A 320 4.42 24.52 -1.09
N PHE A 321 5.71 24.25 -0.89
CA PHE A 321 6.57 24.88 0.12
C PHE A 321 7.69 25.63 -0.59
N VAL A 322 7.94 26.90 -0.19
CA VAL A 322 8.95 27.75 -0.79
C VAL A 322 9.94 28.19 0.28
N PHE A 323 11.22 27.91 0.05
CA PHE A 323 12.31 28.38 0.89
C PHE A 323 13.15 29.39 0.11
N ASN A 324 13.15 30.65 0.54
CA ASN A 324 13.87 31.76 -0.10
C ASN A 324 15.20 32.09 0.58
N GLY A 325 15.74 31.18 1.41
CA GLY A 325 16.95 31.46 2.18
C GLY A 325 16.71 32.45 3.34
N PHE A 326 17.79 32.90 3.91
CA PHE A 326 17.80 33.84 5.05
C PHE A 326 18.29 35.22 4.63
N HIS A 327 17.87 35.66 3.44
CA HIS A 327 18.13 37.03 2.98
C HIS A 327 17.36 38.00 3.84
N ASP A 328 17.91 39.18 4.04
CA ASP A 328 17.30 40.28 4.80
C ASP A 328 16.97 39.95 6.28
N THR A 329 17.78 39.08 6.90
CA THR A 329 17.66 38.85 8.34
C THR A 329 18.37 39.92 9.12
N THR A 330 17.70 40.50 10.12
CA THR A 330 18.28 41.47 11.05
C THR A 330 18.80 40.74 12.31
N VAL A 331 19.91 41.26 12.87
CA VAL A 331 20.44 40.83 14.15
C VAL A 331 20.05 41.83 15.22
N GLY A 332 19.21 41.41 16.19
CA GLY A 332 18.77 42.26 17.32
C GLY A 332 17.29 42.12 17.65
N SER A 333 16.85 42.65 18.77
CA SER A 333 15.49 42.61 19.30
C SER A 333 14.58 43.65 18.65
N GLY A 334 14.36 43.55 17.31
CA GLY A 334 13.38 44.36 16.60
C GLY A 334 12.21 43.51 16.13
N SER A 335 11.01 44.02 16.11
CA SER A 335 9.83 43.35 15.62
C SER A 335 9.91 43.11 14.10
N GLY A 336 10.04 41.85 13.69
CA GLY A 336 9.97 41.37 12.31
C GLY A 336 11.34 41.28 11.61
N GLY A 337 11.68 40.11 11.09
CA GLY A 337 12.87 39.89 10.25
C GLY A 337 14.09 39.36 10.98
N THR A 338 13.96 38.89 12.23
CA THR A 338 15.02 38.14 12.92
C THR A 338 15.17 36.74 12.32
N LEU A 339 16.31 36.07 12.60
CA LEU A 339 16.51 34.68 12.18
C LEU A 339 15.39 33.75 12.73
N ASP A 340 14.98 33.98 14.00
CA ASP A 340 13.92 33.19 14.63
C ASP A 340 12.57 33.42 13.94
N ASP A 341 12.20 34.66 13.62
CA ASP A 341 10.97 34.96 12.87
C ASP A 341 10.94 34.29 11.50
N LYS A 342 12.08 34.25 10.80
CA LYS A 342 12.23 33.57 9.51
C LYS A 342 12.09 32.05 9.65
N MET A 343 12.73 31.46 10.67
CA MET A 343 12.65 30.04 10.96
C MET A 343 11.20 29.64 11.31
N ASP A 344 10.51 30.43 12.11
CA ASP A 344 9.13 30.21 12.49
C ASP A 344 8.20 30.30 11.28
N SER A 345 8.38 31.32 10.44
CA SER A 345 7.62 31.47 9.18
C SER A 345 7.80 30.29 8.22
N TYR A 346 9.03 29.78 8.06
CA TYR A 346 9.26 28.57 7.25
C TYR A 346 8.66 27.31 7.88
N GLY A 347 8.71 27.22 9.22
CA GLY A 347 8.07 26.12 9.96
C GLY A 347 6.55 26.10 9.74
N ASP A 348 5.91 27.25 9.74
CA ASP A 348 4.48 27.42 9.52
C ASP A 348 4.09 27.08 8.07
N GLN A 349 4.85 27.55 7.09
CA GLN A 349 4.66 27.18 5.68
C GLN A 349 4.86 25.68 5.42
N LEU A 350 5.84 25.06 6.08
CA LEU A 350 6.06 23.62 5.99
C LEU A 350 4.91 22.83 6.63
N SER A 351 4.31 23.36 7.71
CA SER A 351 3.13 22.79 8.33
C SER A 351 1.93 22.80 7.37
N ASP A 352 1.69 23.89 6.66
CA ASP A 352 0.64 23.98 5.63
C ASP A 352 0.85 22.97 4.48
N PHE A 353 2.09 22.74 4.09
CA PHE A 353 2.44 21.79 3.03
C PHE A 353 2.36 20.33 3.48
N ALA A 354 2.88 20.02 4.68
CA ALA A 354 3.07 18.63 5.13
C ALA A 354 1.87 18.06 5.90
N ASN A 355 1.03 18.91 6.50
CA ASN A 355 -0.11 18.45 7.28
C ASN A 355 -1.31 18.14 6.39
N LEU A 356 -2.03 17.10 6.79
CA LEU A 356 -3.28 16.72 6.12
C LEU A 356 -4.47 17.41 6.79
N LYS A 357 -5.43 17.81 5.97
CA LYS A 357 -6.73 18.34 6.33
C LYS A 357 -7.79 17.27 6.05
N ASP A 358 -8.67 17.05 7.00
CA ASP A 358 -9.83 16.18 6.83
C ASP A 358 -10.85 16.82 5.88
N MET A 359 -11.24 16.08 4.86
CA MET A 359 -12.23 16.48 3.86
C MET A 359 -13.57 15.75 4.06
N GLY A 360 -13.68 14.93 5.10
CA GLY A 360 -14.87 14.12 5.35
C GLY A 360 -15.01 12.92 4.41
N ASP A 361 -16.23 12.40 4.32
CA ASP A 361 -16.57 11.28 3.43
C ASP A 361 -16.66 11.77 1.99
N ALA A 362 -15.85 11.19 1.11
CA ALA A 362 -15.81 11.51 -0.32
C ALA A 362 -16.95 10.82 -1.13
N GLY A 363 -17.81 10.04 -0.47
CA GLY A 363 -18.83 9.23 -1.12
C GLY A 363 -18.28 7.92 -1.72
N SER A 364 -19.16 7.11 -2.29
CA SER A 364 -18.81 5.81 -2.96
C SER A 364 -18.61 6.00 -4.46
#